data_7be80c754baee42bb0d7cf21482836a7
#
_entry.id   7be80c754baee42bb0d7cf21482836a7
#
_cell.length_a   1.000
_cell.length_b   1.000
_cell.length_c   1.000
_cell.angle_alpha   90.00
_cell.angle_beta   90.00
_cell.angle_gamma   90.00
#
_symmetry.space_group_name_H-M   'P 1'
#
loop_
_entity.id
_entity.type
_entity.pdbx_description
1 polymer ?
#
loop_
_entity_poly.entity_id
_entity_poly.type
_entity_poly.pdbx_seq_one_letter_code
_entity_poly.pdbx_strand_id
1 'polypeptide(L)'
;VSDELFDILKIAKSVEAISEGYYNIMLGKISSSLGFAPDFGKNPLQKKLSTYELDETDRSLIRYSENWFDLSSIAKGYAVQKIHEYLSSSSLNNHLIDIGGEIIISGSKNGRPWNVGIQNPLSNIDSSTTTINNENNDFLAIATSGEYRNFKLDNDGNKITHTINPLTLSSIDNDILSVTVINEY
;
A
#
# COMPACT_ATOMS: atom_id res chain seq x y z
N VAL A 1 -15.47 -13.16 -8.38
CA VAL A 1 -14.77 -12.75 -7.13
C VAL A 1 -15.73 -12.04 -6.20
N SER A 2 -15.35 -11.82 -4.92
CA SER A 2 -16.19 -10.99 -4.03
C SER A 2 -16.19 -9.53 -4.48
N ASP A 3 -17.21 -8.77 -4.05
CA ASP A 3 -17.34 -7.36 -4.40
C ASP A 3 -16.13 -6.54 -3.92
N GLU A 4 -15.68 -6.78 -2.69
CA GLU A 4 -14.52 -6.10 -2.12
C GLU A 4 -13.24 -6.39 -2.91
N LEU A 5 -13.02 -7.65 -3.29
CA LEU A 5 -11.85 -8.01 -4.09
C LEU A 5 -11.92 -7.38 -5.48
N PHE A 6 -13.10 -7.36 -6.10
CA PHE A 6 -13.29 -6.72 -7.39
C PHE A 6 -12.95 -5.23 -7.34
N ASP A 7 -13.44 -4.52 -6.31
CA ASP A 7 -13.18 -3.10 -6.11
C ASP A 7 -11.69 -2.82 -5.89
N ILE A 8 -11.00 -3.63 -5.08
CA ILE A 8 -9.54 -3.53 -4.89
C ILE A 8 -8.80 -3.72 -6.22
N LEU A 9 -9.16 -4.74 -6.99
CA LEU A 9 -8.53 -5.03 -8.28
C LEU A 9 -8.78 -3.91 -9.30
N LYS A 10 -9.95 -3.29 -9.28
CA LYS A 10 -10.29 -2.14 -10.12
C LYS A 10 -9.44 -0.92 -9.78
N ILE A 11 -9.27 -0.61 -8.49
CA ILE A 11 -8.38 0.48 -8.04
C ILE A 11 -6.94 0.17 -8.46
N ALA A 12 -6.46 -1.06 -8.22
CA ALA A 12 -5.12 -1.47 -8.61
C ALA A 12 -4.89 -1.31 -10.12
N LYS A 13 -5.89 -1.65 -10.95
CA LYS A 13 -5.82 -1.50 -12.41
C LYS A 13 -5.72 -0.04 -12.85
N SER A 14 -6.44 0.86 -12.18
CA SER A 14 -6.34 2.30 -12.46
C SER A 14 -4.97 2.86 -12.10
N VAL A 15 -4.39 2.45 -10.97
CA VAL A 15 -3.05 2.87 -10.55
C VAL A 15 -1.97 2.29 -11.48
N GLU A 16 -2.12 1.03 -11.94
CA GLU A 16 -1.25 0.42 -12.94
C GLU A 16 -1.19 1.27 -14.22
N ALA A 17 -2.35 1.74 -14.71
CA ALA A 17 -2.45 2.56 -15.89
C ALA A 17 -1.82 3.96 -15.70
N ILE A 18 -2.10 4.64 -14.59
CA ILE A 18 -1.58 5.98 -14.28
C ILE A 18 -0.05 5.95 -14.07
N SER A 19 0.46 4.86 -13.47
CA SER A 19 1.89 4.69 -13.22
C SER A 19 2.70 4.20 -14.43
N GLU A 20 2.08 4.06 -15.59
CA GLU A 20 2.74 3.55 -16.81
C GLU A 20 3.43 2.17 -16.57
N GLY A 21 2.85 1.34 -15.68
CA GLY A 21 3.35 0.03 -15.35
C GLY A 21 4.42 -0.02 -14.24
N TYR A 22 4.80 1.11 -13.64
CA TYR A 22 5.66 1.14 -12.46
C TYR A 22 4.96 0.64 -11.18
N TYR A 23 3.66 0.48 -11.21
CA TYR A 23 2.87 -0.22 -10.22
C TYR A 23 2.23 -1.45 -10.85
N ASN A 24 2.32 -2.59 -10.18
CA ASN A 24 1.66 -3.82 -10.62
C ASN A 24 1.47 -4.79 -9.45
N ILE A 25 0.29 -5.34 -9.30
CA ILE A 25 -0.04 -6.27 -8.22
C ILE A 25 0.23 -7.74 -8.56
N MET A 26 0.58 -8.07 -9.81
CA MET A 26 0.89 -9.45 -10.24
C MET A 26 2.32 -9.88 -9.85
N LEU A 27 2.81 -9.43 -8.69
CA LEU A 27 4.18 -9.64 -8.21
C LEU A 27 4.26 -10.64 -7.04
N GLY A 28 3.18 -11.30 -6.66
CA GLY A 28 3.14 -12.14 -5.46
C GLY A 28 4.17 -13.26 -5.43
N LYS A 29 4.50 -13.87 -6.57
CA LYS A 29 5.56 -14.88 -6.64
C LYS A 29 6.95 -14.28 -6.43
N ILE A 30 7.19 -13.06 -6.92
CA ILE A 30 8.46 -12.35 -6.69
C ILE A 30 8.56 -11.96 -5.22
N SER A 31 7.51 -11.34 -4.66
CA SER A 31 7.44 -10.99 -3.24
C SER A 31 7.70 -12.21 -2.34
N SER A 32 7.11 -13.36 -2.65
CA SER A 32 7.35 -14.62 -1.96
C SER A 32 8.80 -15.10 -2.11
N SER A 33 9.37 -15.05 -3.31
CA SER A 33 10.76 -15.49 -3.55
C SER A 33 11.80 -14.64 -2.83
N LEU A 34 11.50 -13.34 -2.63
CA LEU A 34 12.30 -12.43 -1.83
C LEU A 34 12.02 -12.56 -0.32
N GLY A 35 11.03 -13.39 0.03
CA GLY A 35 10.66 -13.69 1.42
C GLY A 35 9.82 -12.59 2.09
N PHE A 36 9.14 -11.74 1.34
CA PHE A 36 8.22 -10.71 1.85
C PHE A 36 6.75 -11.10 1.79
N ALA A 37 6.43 -12.24 1.16
CA ALA A 37 5.11 -12.85 1.17
C ALA A 37 5.22 -14.33 1.60
N PRO A 38 4.10 -14.96 2.01
CA PRO A 38 4.09 -16.38 2.39
C PRO A 38 4.61 -17.27 1.27
N ASP A 39 5.35 -18.32 1.66
CA ASP A 39 5.77 -19.38 0.73
C ASP A 39 4.65 -20.44 0.64
N PHE A 40 3.98 -20.51 -0.50
CA PHE A 40 2.94 -21.49 -0.79
C PHE A 40 3.47 -22.71 -1.55
N GLY A 41 4.77 -22.99 -1.45
CA GLY A 41 5.42 -24.14 -2.06
C GLY A 41 6.31 -23.81 -3.25
N LYS A 42 6.97 -24.84 -3.80
CA LYS A 42 7.94 -24.73 -4.90
C LYS A 42 7.26 -24.34 -6.22
N ASN A 43 6.96 -23.06 -6.37
CA ASN A 43 6.49 -22.53 -7.63
C ASN A 43 7.67 -22.04 -8.48
N PRO A 44 7.62 -22.19 -9.79
CA PRO A 44 8.64 -21.65 -10.67
C PRO A 44 8.70 -20.12 -10.49
N LEU A 45 9.92 -19.58 -10.48
CA LEU A 45 10.13 -18.14 -10.41
C LEU A 45 9.38 -17.42 -11.53
N GLN A 46 8.79 -16.30 -11.19
CA GLN A 46 8.17 -15.42 -12.16
C GLN A 46 9.25 -14.81 -13.06
N LYS A 47 9.18 -15.07 -14.36
CA LYS A 47 10.16 -14.59 -15.34
C LYS A 47 9.70 -13.37 -16.14
N LYS A 48 8.42 -13.08 -16.09
CA LYS A 48 7.81 -11.95 -16.79
C LYS A 48 6.59 -11.44 -16.04
N LEU A 49 6.31 -10.17 -16.22
CA LEU A 49 5.06 -9.59 -15.77
C LEU A 49 3.89 -10.27 -16.49
N SER A 50 2.77 -10.36 -15.82
CA SER A 50 1.51 -10.82 -16.42
C SER A 50 0.43 -9.79 -16.15
N THR A 51 -0.70 -9.96 -16.81
CA THR A 51 -1.86 -9.09 -16.67
C THR A 51 -3.09 -9.89 -16.29
N TYR A 52 -4.13 -9.19 -15.95
CA TYR A 52 -5.48 -9.70 -15.69
C TYR A 52 -6.50 -8.74 -16.30
N GLU A 53 -7.70 -9.20 -16.51
CA GLU A 53 -8.84 -8.41 -16.95
C GLU A 53 -9.99 -8.53 -15.95
N LEU A 54 -10.79 -7.49 -15.89
CA LEU A 54 -11.99 -7.42 -15.07
C LEU A 54 -13.19 -7.26 -15.99
N ASP A 55 -14.17 -8.13 -15.84
CA ASP A 55 -15.48 -7.95 -16.46
C ASP A 55 -16.40 -7.27 -15.45
N GLU A 56 -16.82 -6.05 -15.78
CA GLU A 56 -17.71 -5.25 -14.91
C GLU A 56 -19.16 -5.74 -14.93
N THR A 57 -19.55 -6.52 -15.95
CA THR A 57 -20.92 -6.97 -16.10
C THR A 57 -21.29 -8.04 -15.08
N ASP A 58 -20.42 -9.01 -14.90
CA ASP A 58 -20.61 -10.12 -13.96
C ASP A 58 -19.63 -10.08 -12.78
N ARG A 59 -18.83 -9.00 -12.67
CA ARG A 59 -17.79 -8.79 -11.65
C ARG A 59 -16.82 -9.97 -11.58
N SER A 60 -16.41 -10.45 -12.74
CA SER A 60 -15.49 -11.57 -12.86
C SER A 60 -14.04 -11.12 -13.12
N LEU A 61 -13.12 -12.04 -12.83
CA LEU A 61 -11.68 -11.87 -13.01
C LEU A 61 -11.16 -12.92 -13.97
N ILE A 62 -10.46 -12.48 -15.02
CA ILE A 62 -9.74 -13.33 -15.97
C ILE A 62 -8.23 -13.15 -15.72
N ARG A 63 -7.55 -14.24 -15.38
CA ARG A 63 -6.09 -14.28 -15.24
C ARG A 63 -5.46 -15.04 -16.40
N TYR A 64 -4.38 -14.48 -16.93
CA TYR A 64 -3.65 -15.08 -18.06
C TYR A 64 -2.37 -15.79 -17.62
N SER A 65 -2.15 -15.97 -16.32
CA SER A 65 -1.00 -16.68 -15.78
C SER A 65 -1.25 -17.25 -14.40
N GLU A 66 -0.32 -18.08 -13.95
CA GLU A 66 -0.24 -18.61 -12.58
C GLU A 66 0.42 -17.64 -11.58
N ASN A 67 0.71 -16.40 -11.97
CA ASN A 67 1.24 -15.39 -11.04
C ASN A 67 0.19 -15.00 -10.00
N TRP A 68 0.63 -14.67 -8.80
CA TRP A 68 -0.24 -14.30 -7.69
C TRP A 68 -0.37 -12.79 -7.57
N PHE A 69 -1.49 -12.36 -7.04
CA PHE A 69 -1.66 -10.99 -6.60
C PHE A 69 -0.89 -10.75 -5.30
N ASP A 70 -0.15 -9.65 -5.23
CA ASP A 70 0.33 -9.04 -4.01
C ASP A 70 -0.47 -7.76 -3.79
N LEU A 71 -1.35 -7.79 -2.80
CA LEU A 71 -2.24 -6.68 -2.46
C LEU A 71 -1.72 -5.84 -1.29
N SER A 72 -0.49 -6.11 -0.82
CA SER A 72 0.09 -5.43 0.36
C SER A 72 0.18 -3.91 0.20
N SER A 73 0.31 -3.43 -1.04
CA SER A 73 0.38 -2.01 -1.38
C SER A 73 -0.97 -1.27 -1.40
N ILE A 74 -2.10 -1.99 -1.33
CA ILE A 74 -3.43 -1.38 -1.49
C ILE A 74 -4.42 -1.82 -0.41
N ALA A 75 -4.29 -3.03 0.13
CA ALA A 75 -5.30 -3.62 1.00
C ALA A 75 -5.47 -2.83 2.32
N LYS A 76 -4.39 -2.29 2.89
CA LYS A 76 -4.47 -1.51 4.13
C LYS A 76 -5.23 -0.19 3.90
N GLY A 77 -4.89 0.55 2.85
CA GLY A 77 -5.60 1.78 2.48
C GLY A 77 -7.09 1.54 2.21
N TYR A 78 -7.41 0.46 1.50
CA TYR A 78 -8.80 0.05 1.29
C TYR A 78 -9.53 -0.25 2.61
N ALA A 79 -8.89 -0.96 3.53
CA ALA A 79 -9.48 -1.27 4.84
C ALA A 79 -9.72 -0.01 5.68
N VAL A 80 -8.77 0.92 5.71
CA VAL A 80 -8.91 2.21 6.40
C VAL A 80 -10.07 3.01 5.82
N GLN A 81 -10.19 3.04 4.48
CA GLN A 81 -11.30 3.70 3.79
C GLN A 81 -12.67 3.08 4.17
N LYS A 82 -12.77 1.74 4.19
CA LYS A 82 -14.01 1.06 4.56
C LYS A 82 -14.42 1.32 6.01
N ILE A 83 -13.46 1.39 6.93
CA ILE A 83 -13.74 1.76 8.33
C ILE A 83 -14.21 3.22 8.42
N HIS A 84 -13.56 4.13 7.68
CA HIS A 84 -13.98 5.53 7.59
C HIS A 84 -15.43 5.66 7.09
N GLU A 85 -15.77 5.00 5.98
CA GLU A 85 -17.12 4.98 5.41
C GLU A 85 -18.15 4.47 6.43
N TYR A 86 -17.84 3.39 7.14
CA TYR A 86 -18.70 2.82 8.18
C TYR A 86 -18.92 3.79 9.36
N LEU A 87 -17.86 4.39 9.89
CA LEU A 87 -17.96 5.35 10.99
C LEU A 87 -18.76 6.60 10.58
N SER A 88 -18.51 7.13 9.39
CA SER A 88 -19.20 8.30 8.85
C SER A 88 -20.68 8.02 8.62
N SER A 89 -21.03 6.86 8.09
CA SER A 89 -22.44 6.44 7.92
C SER A 89 -23.18 6.27 9.26
N SER A 90 -22.42 6.00 10.33
CA SER A 90 -22.91 5.91 11.70
C SER A 90 -22.89 7.25 12.44
N SER A 91 -22.66 8.37 11.74
CA SER A 91 -22.53 9.73 12.29
C SER A 91 -21.37 9.90 13.29
N LEU A 92 -20.37 9.04 13.24
CA LEU A 92 -19.15 9.13 14.04
C LEU A 92 -18.06 9.86 13.23
N ASN A 93 -18.24 11.17 13.07
CA ASN A 93 -17.42 11.97 12.13
C ASN A 93 -16.06 12.44 12.69
N ASN A 94 -15.79 12.22 13.98
CA ASN A 94 -14.54 12.62 14.61
C ASN A 94 -13.70 11.39 14.93
N HIS A 95 -12.81 10.98 14.03
CA HIS A 95 -12.01 9.77 14.20
C HIS A 95 -10.64 9.87 13.55
N LEU A 96 -9.72 9.09 14.07
CA LEU A 96 -8.44 8.75 13.47
C LEU A 96 -8.37 7.23 13.35
N ILE A 97 -8.10 6.75 12.16
CA ILE A 97 -7.92 5.33 11.85
C ILE A 97 -6.49 5.16 11.38
N ASP A 98 -5.77 4.22 11.95
CA ASP A 98 -4.40 3.87 11.55
C ASP A 98 -4.29 2.35 11.41
N ILE A 99 -3.90 1.90 10.22
CA ILE A 99 -3.58 0.49 9.95
C ILE A 99 -2.15 0.44 9.40
N GLY A 100 -1.18 0.33 10.30
CA GLY A 100 0.22 0.16 9.95
C GLY A 100 0.79 1.29 9.09
N GLY A 101 0.41 2.54 9.38
CA GLY A 101 0.88 3.74 8.73
C GLY A 101 0.00 4.25 7.57
N GLU A 102 -1.03 3.52 7.18
CA GLU A 102 -2.12 4.05 6.35
C GLU A 102 -3.17 4.66 7.28
N ILE A 103 -3.36 5.97 7.16
CA ILE A 103 -4.12 6.77 8.12
C ILE A 103 -5.23 7.54 7.40
N ILE A 104 -6.42 7.56 8.03
CA ILE A 104 -7.45 8.55 7.74
C ILE A 104 -7.76 9.30 9.03
N ILE A 105 -7.77 10.62 8.94
CA ILE A 105 -8.29 11.51 9.98
C ILE A 105 -9.51 12.24 9.46
N SER A 106 -10.52 12.37 10.32
CA SER A 106 -11.76 13.07 10.02
C SER A 106 -12.21 13.87 11.24
N GLY A 107 -12.78 15.06 10.98
CA GLY A 107 -13.27 15.96 12.02
C GLY A 107 -12.20 16.37 13.02
N SER A 108 -12.52 16.39 14.31
CA SER A 108 -11.65 16.95 15.36
C SER A 108 -11.52 16.04 16.58
N LYS A 109 -10.41 16.17 17.29
CA LYS A 109 -10.17 15.55 18.60
C LYS A 109 -10.59 16.53 19.71
N ASN A 110 -11.81 16.40 20.23
CA ASN A 110 -12.34 17.29 21.27
C ASN A 110 -12.27 18.79 20.87
N GLY A 111 -12.64 19.11 19.63
CA GLY A 111 -12.63 20.46 19.09
C GLY A 111 -11.24 21.00 18.69
N ARG A 112 -10.21 20.15 18.64
CA ARG A 112 -8.87 20.50 18.17
C ARG A 112 -8.53 19.67 16.93
N PRO A 113 -7.71 20.20 16.01
CA PRO A 113 -7.23 19.42 14.88
C PRO A 113 -6.50 18.12 15.33
N TRP A 114 -6.61 17.09 14.54
CA TRP A 114 -5.76 15.91 14.67
C TRP A 114 -4.34 16.25 14.24
N ASN A 115 -3.36 15.65 14.90
CA ASN A 115 -1.95 15.78 14.53
C ASN A 115 -1.34 14.40 14.30
N VAL A 116 -0.69 14.21 13.16
CA VAL A 116 0.00 12.99 12.75
C VAL A 116 1.47 13.32 12.51
N GLY A 117 2.36 12.68 13.26
CA GLY A 117 3.81 12.80 13.05
C GLY A 117 4.28 11.89 11.93
N ILE A 118 4.98 12.42 10.93
CA ILE A 118 5.68 11.63 9.92
C ILE A 118 7.03 11.21 10.50
N GLN A 119 7.23 9.91 10.64
CA GLN A 119 8.41 9.37 11.27
C GLN A 119 9.70 9.74 10.51
N ASN A 120 10.75 10.05 11.27
CA ASN A 120 12.07 10.25 10.72
C ASN A 120 12.73 8.88 10.39
N PRO A 121 12.99 8.54 9.12
CA PRO A 121 13.59 7.28 8.75
C PRO A 121 15.06 7.13 9.17
N LEU A 122 15.74 8.23 9.49
CA LEU A 122 17.14 8.25 9.92
C LEU A 122 17.31 8.19 11.44
N SER A 123 16.22 8.27 12.20
CA SER A 123 16.31 8.32 13.66
C SER A 123 16.04 6.94 14.27
N ASN A 124 16.89 6.53 15.20
CA ASN A 124 16.68 5.36 16.05
C ASN A 124 15.70 5.62 17.20
N ILE A 125 15.24 6.85 17.36
CA ILE A 125 14.28 7.30 18.37
C ILE A 125 12.99 7.61 17.64
N ASP A 126 11.84 7.38 18.27
CA ASP A 126 10.54 7.79 17.76
C ASP A 126 10.47 9.32 17.68
N SER A 127 11.01 9.85 16.60
CA SER A 127 10.99 11.27 16.26
C SER A 127 10.30 11.48 14.92
N SER A 128 9.58 12.59 14.78
CA SER A 128 8.98 12.99 13.51
C SER A 128 9.85 13.99 12.79
N THR A 129 9.91 13.89 11.46
CA THR A 129 10.51 14.93 10.60
C THR A 129 9.58 16.11 10.45
N THR A 130 8.28 15.86 10.45
CA THR A 130 7.24 16.88 10.32
C THR A 130 5.94 16.37 10.94
N THR A 131 5.04 17.28 11.21
CA THR A 131 3.68 17.00 11.70
C THR A 131 2.68 17.52 10.69
N ILE A 132 1.72 16.68 10.35
CA ILE A 132 0.58 17.01 9.50
C ILE A 132 -0.63 17.17 10.39
N ASN A 133 -1.46 18.18 10.13
CA ASN A 133 -2.73 18.36 10.80
C ASN A 133 -3.86 18.65 9.80
N ASN A 134 -5.08 18.48 10.24
CA ASN A 134 -6.27 18.77 9.45
C ASN A 134 -6.96 20.10 9.83
N GLU A 135 -6.19 21.10 10.22
CA GLU A 135 -6.71 22.41 10.70
C GLU A 135 -7.65 23.07 9.68
N ASN A 136 -7.34 22.96 8.39
CA ASN A 136 -8.10 23.57 7.31
C ASN A 136 -8.98 22.57 6.52
N ASN A 137 -8.98 21.31 6.91
CA ASN A 137 -9.69 20.23 6.22
C ASN A 137 -10.33 19.30 7.22
N ASP A 138 -11.58 18.93 7.00
CA ASP A 138 -12.25 17.96 7.85
C ASP A 138 -11.75 16.52 7.63
N PHE A 139 -11.04 16.29 6.54
CA PHE A 139 -10.56 14.96 6.12
C PHE A 139 -9.13 15.03 5.57
N LEU A 140 -8.28 14.11 6.00
CA LEU A 140 -6.99 13.80 5.36
C LEU A 140 -6.79 12.27 5.31
N ALA A 141 -6.30 11.79 4.18
CA ALA A 141 -5.74 10.45 4.03
C ALA A 141 -4.22 10.55 3.88
N ILE A 142 -3.49 9.72 4.63
CA ILE A 142 -2.02 9.73 4.66
C ILE A 142 -1.55 8.29 4.49
N ALA A 143 -0.64 8.06 3.56
CA ALA A 143 -0.01 6.76 3.35
C ALA A 143 1.51 6.93 3.27
N THR A 144 2.25 6.07 3.96
CA THR A 144 3.72 6.12 3.96
C THR A 144 4.30 4.78 3.58
N SER A 145 5.08 4.77 2.51
CA SER A 145 5.95 3.66 2.12
C SER A 145 7.39 3.95 2.55
N GLY A 146 8.07 2.97 3.14
CA GLY A 146 9.45 3.13 3.58
C GLY A 146 10.22 1.82 3.61
N GLU A 147 11.49 1.88 3.19
CA GLU A 147 12.38 0.73 3.07
C GLU A 147 13.38 0.60 4.25
N TYR A 148 13.31 1.52 5.21
CA TYR A 148 14.24 1.58 6.32
C TYR A 148 13.99 0.56 7.43
N ARG A 149 12.77 -0.01 7.51
CA ARG A 149 12.38 -0.99 8.54
C ARG A 149 12.27 -2.42 8.02
N ASN A 150 11.82 -2.59 6.78
CA ASN A 150 11.51 -3.90 6.22
C ASN A 150 12.43 -4.24 5.05
N PHE A 151 13.63 -4.66 5.38
CA PHE A 151 14.63 -5.13 4.42
C PHE A 151 15.28 -6.42 4.91
N LYS A 152 15.95 -7.12 4.02
CA LYS A 152 16.81 -8.29 4.31
C LYS A 152 18.18 -8.05 3.74
N LEU A 153 19.16 -8.83 4.20
CA LEU A 153 20.46 -8.89 3.57
C LEU A 153 20.59 -10.23 2.83
N ASP A 154 21.12 -10.18 1.63
CA ASP A 154 21.50 -11.40 0.90
C ASP A 154 22.80 -12.00 1.47
N ASN A 155 23.26 -13.11 0.87
CA ASN A 155 24.49 -13.79 1.32
C ASN A 155 25.75 -12.95 1.14
N ASP A 156 25.72 -11.97 0.26
CA ASP A 156 26.83 -11.05 -0.04
C ASP A 156 26.73 -9.75 0.78
N GLY A 157 25.68 -9.60 1.60
CA GLY A 157 25.44 -8.43 2.46
C GLY A 157 24.72 -7.28 1.75
N ASN A 158 24.20 -7.47 0.52
CA ASN A 158 23.45 -6.44 -0.17
C ASN A 158 22.02 -6.35 0.40
N LYS A 159 21.50 -5.13 0.45
CA LYS A 159 20.14 -4.87 0.92
C LYS A 159 19.12 -5.33 -0.13
N ILE A 160 18.16 -6.13 0.31
CA ILE A 160 16.96 -6.49 -0.44
C ILE A 160 15.76 -5.85 0.23
N THR A 161 15.02 -5.03 -0.48
CA THR A 161 13.82 -4.36 0.00
C THR A 161 12.56 -5.06 -0.50
N HIS A 162 11.43 -4.79 0.14
CA HIS A 162 10.14 -5.32 -0.27
C HIS A 162 9.53 -4.54 -1.46
N THR A 163 10.10 -3.41 -1.83
CA THR A 163 9.69 -2.64 -3.01
C THR A 163 10.30 -3.26 -4.25
N ILE A 164 9.44 -3.69 -5.15
CA ILE A 164 9.82 -4.42 -6.36
C ILE A 164 9.58 -3.54 -7.57
N ASN A 165 10.57 -3.44 -8.45
CA ASN A 165 10.39 -2.83 -9.77
C ASN A 165 9.69 -3.83 -10.69
N PRO A 166 8.46 -3.56 -11.16
CA PRO A 166 7.71 -4.47 -12.00
C PRO A 166 8.37 -4.73 -13.36
N LEU A 167 9.15 -3.79 -13.87
CA LEU A 167 9.79 -3.88 -15.18
C LEU A 167 11.01 -4.81 -15.15
N THR A 168 11.73 -4.85 -14.04
CA THR A 168 12.93 -5.69 -13.86
C THR A 168 12.67 -6.94 -13.03
N LEU A 169 11.54 -7.00 -12.32
CA LEU A 169 11.16 -8.07 -11.37
C LEU A 169 12.18 -8.25 -10.24
N SER A 170 12.85 -7.17 -9.85
CA SER A 170 13.86 -7.16 -8.79
C SER A 170 13.54 -6.13 -7.71
N SER A 171 14.10 -6.35 -6.52
CA SER A 171 14.10 -5.36 -5.45
C SER A 171 14.70 -4.05 -5.93
N ILE A 172 14.15 -2.93 -5.49
CA ILE A 172 14.70 -1.60 -5.77
C ILE A 172 15.83 -1.33 -4.77
N ASP A 173 16.93 -0.81 -5.28
CA ASP A 173 18.02 -0.24 -4.50
C ASP A 173 18.17 1.23 -4.90
N ASN A 174 17.81 2.13 -3.98
CA ASN A 174 17.88 3.58 -4.20
C ASN A 174 18.08 4.32 -2.86
N ASP A 175 18.31 5.62 -2.93
CA ASP A 175 18.57 6.49 -1.77
C ASP A 175 17.28 7.02 -1.11
N ILE A 176 16.10 6.67 -1.63
CA ILE A 176 14.82 7.11 -1.07
C ILE A 176 14.46 6.19 0.10
N LEU A 177 14.46 6.73 1.31
CA LEU A 177 14.17 5.98 2.52
C LEU A 177 12.67 5.84 2.79
N SER A 178 11.89 6.87 2.49
CA SER A 178 10.44 6.86 2.62
C SER A 178 9.75 7.87 1.71
N VAL A 179 8.52 7.59 1.35
CA VAL A 179 7.62 8.48 0.61
C VAL A 179 6.29 8.53 1.33
N THR A 180 5.83 9.74 1.65
CA THR A 180 4.50 9.96 2.22
C THR A 180 3.62 10.70 1.23
N VAL A 181 2.46 10.15 0.97
CA VAL A 181 1.42 10.76 0.13
C VAL A 181 0.28 11.22 1.02
N ILE A 182 -0.22 12.42 0.77
CA ILE A 182 -1.34 13.02 1.48
C ILE A 182 -2.42 13.37 0.47
N ASN A 183 -3.65 13.04 0.81
CA ASN A 183 -4.84 13.41 0.06
C ASN A 183 -5.83 14.14 0.99
N GLU A 184 -6.29 15.30 0.56
CA GLU A 184 -7.20 16.21 1.30
C GLU A 184 -8.67 16.05 0.85
N TYR A 185 -9.04 14.94 0.27
CA TYR A 185 -10.28 14.76 -0.45
C TYR A 185 -11.41 14.22 0.39
#